data_31976746abff721945dadb9c587aedf2
#
_entry.id   31976746abff721945dadb9c587aedf2
#
_cell.length_a   1.000
_cell.length_b   1.000
_cell.length_c   1.000
_cell.angle_alpha   90.00
_cell.angle_beta   90.00
_cell.angle_gamma   90.00
#
_symmetry.space_group_name_H-M   'P 1'
#
loop_
_entity.id
_entity.type
_entity.pdbx_description
1 polymer ?
#
loop_
_entity_poly.entity_id
_entity_poly.type
_entity_poly.pdbx_seq_one_letter_code
_entity_poly.pdbx_strand_id
1 'polypeptide(L)' 'MNYDAKAMNRLKRIEGQVRAVIRMMEEGKDCKDVITQLSAVRSGVDRTIGVIV' A
#
# COMPACT_ATOMS: atom_id res chain seq x y z
N MET A 1 4.84 22.79 2.80
CA MET A 1 5.51 21.83 3.70
C MET A 1 6.33 20.85 2.89
N ASN A 2 7.55 20.59 3.29
CA ASN A 2 8.42 19.66 2.58
C ASN A 2 8.40 18.30 3.28
N TYR A 3 8.11 17.26 2.49
CA TYR A 3 8.15 15.89 3.01
C TYR A 3 9.47 15.26 2.63
N ASP A 4 10.01 14.42 3.51
CA ASP A 4 11.28 13.79 3.22
C ASP A 4 11.13 12.65 2.18
N ALA A 5 12.26 12.26 1.60
CA ALA A 5 12.27 11.22 0.58
C ALA A 5 11.79 9.87 1.13
N LYS A 6 11.98 9.63 2.43
CA LYS A 6 11.58 8.38 3.05
C LYS A 6 10.06 8.22 3.03
N ALA A 7 9.31 9.27 3.40
CA ALA A 7 7.85 9.24 3.35
C ALA A 7 7.34 9.09 1.93
N MET A 8 7.92 9.83 1.00
CA MET A 8 7.54 9.76 -0.41
C MET A 8 7.78 8.37 -0.99
N ASN A 9 8.93 7.76 -0.68
CA ASN A 9 9.26 6.43 -1.19
C ASN A 9 8.33 5.36 -0.62
N ARG A 10 7.94 5.50 0.64
CA ARG A 10 6.96 4.59 1.24
C ARG A 10 5.62 4.67 0.53
N LEU A 11 5.15 5.88 0.24
CA LEU A 11 3.89 6.06 -0.48
C LEU A 11 3.93 5.52 -1.91
N LYS A 12 5.06 5.70 -2.59
CA LYS A 12 5.23 5.14 -3.93
C LYS A 12 5.17 3.61 -3.90
N ARG A 13 5.73 3.00 -2.87
CA ARG A 13 5.65 1.56 -2.70
C ARG A 13 4.22 1.10 -2.46
N ILE A 14 3.48 1.86 -1.63
CA ILE A 14 2.07 1.58 -1.36
C ILE A 14 1.24 1.73 -2.63
N GLU A 15 1.52 2.74 -3.43
CA GLU A 15 0.86 2.91 -4.72
C GLU A 15 1.01 1.67 -5.59
N GLY A 16 2.23 1.13 -5.66
CA GLY A 16 2.48 -0.11 -6.41
C GLY A 16 1.71 -1.29 -5.86
N GLN A 17 1.61 -1.39 -4.53
CA GLN A 17 0.84 -2.45 -3.89
C GLN A 17 -0.65 -2.35 -4.21
N VAL A 18 -1.20 -1.13 -4.22
CA VAL A 18 -2.61 -0.91 -4.57
C VAL A 18 -2.87 -1.31 -6.01
N ARG A 19 -1.98 -0.97 -6.92
CA ARG A 19 -2.10 -1.38 -8.33
C ARG A 19 -2.10 -2.89 -8.46
N ALA A 20 -1.24 -3.57 -7.69
CA ALA A 20 -1.19 -5.03 -7.69
C ALA A 20 -2.50 -5.63 -7.19
N VAL A 21 -3.11 -5.03 -6.17
CA VAL A 21 -4.41 -5.49 -5.66
C VAL A 21 -5.49 -5.35 -6.72
N ILE A 22 -5.52 -4.22 -7.42
CA ILE A 22 -6.50 -4.00 -8.50
C ILE A 22 -6.33 -5.07 -9.57
N ARG A 23 -5.10 -5.38 -9.96
CA ARG A 23 -4.81 -6.43 -10.94
C ARG A 23 -5.30 -7.79 -10.46
N MET A 24 -5.08 -8.10 -9.18
CA MET A 24 -5.57 -9.35 -8.60
C MET A 24 -7.08 -9.46 -8.72
N MET A 25 -7.80 -8.37 -8.46
CA MET A 25 -9.26 -8.35 -8.58
C MET A 25 -9.69 -8.54 -10.03
N GLU A 26 -8.99 -7.90 -10.97
CA GLU A 26 -9.28 -8.05 -12.40
C GLU A 26 -9.04 -9.47 -12.89
N GLU A 27 -8.04 -10.15 -12.34
CA GLU A 27 -7.71 -11.54 -12.68
C GLU A 27 -8.60 -12.56 -11.96
N GLY A 28 -9.47 -12.09 -11.08
CA GLY A 28 -10.37 -12.97 -10.33
C GLY A 28 -9.68 -13.78 -9.25
N LYS A 29 -8.64 -13.24 -8.64
CA LYS A 29 -7.96 -13.93 -7.54
C LYS A 29 -8.89 -14.11 -6.35
N ASP A 30 -8.57 -15.09 -5.51
CA ASP A 30 -9.34 -15.42 -4.33
C ASP A 30 -9.46 -14.20 -3.41
N CYS A 31 -10.67 -14.01 -2.88
CA CYS A 31 -10.97 -12.93 -1.94
C CYS A 31 -10.00 -12.92 -0.75
N LYS A 32 -9.61 -14.08 -0.25
CA LYS A 32 -8.68 -14.21 0.85
C LYS A 32 -7.33 -13.58 0.51
N ASP A 33 -6.84 -13.80 -0.69
CA ASP A 33 -5.56 -13.24 -1.14
C ASP A 33 -5.65 -11.73 -1.29
N VAL A 34 -6.77 -11.23 -1.80
CA VAL A 34 -7.00 -9.79 -1.95
C VAL A 34 -7.03 -9.11 -0.58
N ILE A 35 -7.73 -9.71 0.38
CA ILE A 35 -7.81 -9.15 1.74
C ILE A 35 -6.44 -9.14 2.40
N THR A 36 -5.64 -10.19 2.21
CA THR A 36 -4.28 -10.26 2.77
C THR A 36 -3.43 -9.10 2.24
N GLN A 37 -3.51 -8.83 0.95
CA GLN A 37 -2.75 -7.74 0.34
C GLN A 37 -3.26 -6.36 0.81
N LEU A 38 -4.57 -6.20 0.96
CA LEU A 38 -5.13 -4.96 1.47
C LEU A 38 -4.70 -4.71 2.92
N SER A 39 -4.59 -5.75 3.73
CA SER A 39 -4.10 -5.64 5.10
C SER A 39 -2.64 -5.16 5.10
N ALA A 40 -1.83 -5.63 4.17
CA ALA A 40 -0.45 -5.18 4.02
C ALA A 40 -0.39 -3.69 3.63
N VAL A 41 -1.28 -3.26 2.74
CA VAL A 41 -1.39 -1.85 2.34
C VAL A 41 -1.75 -0.99 3.54
N ARG A 42 -2.72 -1.43 4.34
CA ARG A 42 -3.13 -0.72 5.54
C ARG A 42 -1.96 -0.55 6.50
N SER A 43 -1.20 -1.61 6.75
CA SER A 43 -0.03 -1.55 7.62
C SER A 43 1.01 -0.58 7.08
N GLY A 44 1.24 -0.57 5.77
CA GLY A 44 2.17 0.34 5.13
C GLY A 44 1.74 1.81 5.29
N VAL A 45 0.44 2.07 5.16
CA VAL A 45 -0.11 3.41 5.37
C VAL A 45 0.08 3.84 6.82
N ASP A 46 -0.21 2.96 7.77
CA ASP A 46 -0.03 3.27 9.20
C ASP A 46 1.41 3.62 9.52
N ARG A 47 2.36 2.87 8.98
CA ARG A 47 3.78 3.14 9.17
C ARG A 47 4.19 4.47 8.55
N THR A 48 3.61 4.81 7.40
CA THR A 48 3.91 6.08 6.74
C THR A 48 3.42 7.26 7.58
N ILE A 49 2.25 7.12 8.19
CA ILE A 49 1.73 8.14 9.10
C ILE A 49 2.73 8.34 10.26
N GLY A 50 3.24 7.26 10.81
CA GLY A 50 4.24 7.32 11.88
C GLY A 50 5.54 7.99 11.46
N VAL A 51 5.93 7.85 10.21
CA VAL A 51 7.14 8.51 9.69
C VAL A 51 6.92 10.03 9.55
N ILE A 52 5.73 10.43 9.13
CA ILE A 52 5.41 11.85 8.93
C ILE A 52 5.23 12.57 10.27
N VAL A 53 4.57 11.94 11.21
CA VAL A 53 4.29 12.52 12.54
C VAL A 53 5.50 12.41 13.46
#